data_94c450a31d19d88b550354f31e729849
#
_entry.id   94c450a31d19d88b550354f31e729849
#
_cell.length_a   1.000
_cell.length_b   1.000
_cell.length_c   1.000
_cell.angle_alpha   90.00
_cell.angle_beta   90.00
_cell.angle_gamma   90.00
#
_symmetry.space_group_name_H-M   'P 1'
#
loop_
_entity.id
_entity.type
_entity.pdbx_description
1 polymer ?
#
loop_
_entity_poly.entity_id
_entity_poly.type
_entity_poly.pdbx_seq_one_letter_code
_entity_poly.pdbx_strand_id
1 'polypeptide(L)'
;MGHYFQPSPERATELACTMALSLMESLSVQLHTAGASMASTQPFTSGAHCNQRPRPSDFTAYFDLVALEGHSVEKGGLHADKAVRRAELVYTLLTSDCPHPHDDANQPRVVTLCPQHFSEDELSALLRWWDTEPQNALGLMPLEPDELKLVRLQIAKALEELAQSAPQLHGEVMVLIKDIVVARPGDARRMDFGGVSSFAAWGAIGLNQEAHVHWVHFMKTIVHESAHLLLFAVAREEPLVLNDPAERYGSPLREDLRPLDGIFHAAFVSAREAFALDACLRCHEGRAEDADAEVSDMLEQSLKDSVLAFWDCCDQLQSHARLSGLGTAILQDCKNYMQEAFEVQAGV
;
A
#
# COMPACT_ATOMS: atom_id res chain seq x y z
N MET A 1 0.93 19.04 16.32
CA MET A 1 0.74 17.59 16.07
C MET A 1 0.15 17.45 14.69
N GLY A 2 0.74 16.65 13.82
CA GLY A 2 0.22 16.50 12.46
C GLY A 2 -1.08 15.71 12.47
N HIS A 3 -2.06 16.15 11.71
CA HIS A 3 -3.30 15.39 11.49
C HIS A 3 -3.01 14.28 10.46
N TYR A 4 -2.64 13.09 10.95
CA TYR A 4 -2.26 11.97 10.08
C TYR A 4 -3.42 11.40 9.25
N PHE A 5 -4.64 11.57 9.70
CA PHE A 5 -5.83 11.12 8.99
C PHE A 5 -6.13 11.97 7.75
N GLN A 6 -6.02 13.30 7.83
CA GLN A 6 -6.34 14.17 6.70
C GLN A 6 -5.37 13.94 5.52
N PRO A 7 -5.88 13.81 4.28
CA PRO A 7 -5.02 13.66 3.11
C PRO A 7 -4.08 14.83 2.90
N SER A 8 -2.80 14.57 2.60
CA SER A 8 -1.79 15.59 2.29
C SER A 8 -0.73 15.07 1.32
N PRO A 9 -0.75 15.52 0.07
CA PRO A 9 0.29 15.20 -0.91
C PRO A 9 1.69 15.65 -0.46
N GLU A 10 1.77 16.75 0.27
CA GLU A 10 3.03 17.30 0.79
C GLU A 10 3.63 16.33 1.82
N ARG A 11 2.83 15.89 2.79
CA ARG A 11 3.27 14.89 3.78
C ARG A 11 3.63 13.57 3.11
N ALA A 12 2.84 13.11 2.14
CA ALA A 12 3.17 11.89 1.37
C ALA A 12 4.52 12.02 0.67
N THR A 13 4.83 13.21 0.12
CA THR A 13 6.11 13.48 -0.52
C THR A 13 7.26 13.44 0.49
N GLU A 14 7.10 14.05 1.66
CA GLU A 14 8.10 13.99 2.75
C GLU A 14 8.34 12.57 3.22
N LEU A 15 7.27 11.78 3.40
CA LEU A 15 7.38 10.36 3.77
C LEU A 15 8.05 9.53 2.68
N ALA A 16 7.72 9.76 1.40
CA ALA A 16 8.36 9.07 0.30
C ALA A 16 9.87 9.38 0.21
N CYS A 17 10.26 10.64 0.43
CA CYS A 17 11.68 11.00 0.54
C CYS A 17 12.35 10.31 1.73
N THR A 18 11.69 10.26 2.88
CA THR A 18 12.21 9.59 4.08
C THR A 18 12.37 8.09 3.85
N MET A 19 11.41 7.44 3.19
CA MET A 19 11.49 6.02 2.80
C MET A 19 12.68 5.76 1.86
N ALA A 20 12.90 6.65 0.89
CA ALA A 20 14.03 6.55 -0.04
C ALA A 20 15.38 6.64 0.70
N LEU A 21 15.53 7.63 1.58
CA LEU A 21 16.75 7.81 2.37
C LEU A 21 17.02 6.60 3.28
N SER A 22 16.00 6.10 3.97
CA SER A 22 16.10 4.90 4.79
C SER A 22 16.50 3.66 4.00
N LEU A 23 15.95 3.49 2.81
CA LEU A 23 16.33 2.38 1.93
C LEU A 23 17.81 2.46 1.56
N MET A 24 18.30 3.63 1.17
CA MET A 24 19.70 3.84 0.80
C MET A 24 20.65 3.57 1.98
N GLU A 25 20.35 4.10 3.16
CA GLU A 25 21.14 3.86 4.38
C GLU A 25 21.16 2.37 4.73
N SER A 26 19.99 1.71 4.71
CA SER A 26 19.86 0.30 5.03
C SER A 26 20.59 -0.59 4.02
N LEU A 27 20.48 -0.30 2.72
CA LEU A 27 21.25 -0.99 1.67
C LEU A 27 22.77 -0.85 1.88
N SER A 28 23.24 0.35 2.21
CA SER A 28 24.67 0.59 2.50
C SER A 28 25.19 -0.29 3.62
N VAL A 29 24.45 -0.37 4.73
CA VAL A 29 24.81 -1.20 5.89
C VAL A 29 24.80 -2.68 5.53
N GLN A 30 23.74 -3.16 4.87
CA GLN A 30 23.59 -4.56 4.54
C GLN A 30 24.61 -5.04 3.50
N LEU A 31 24.92 -4.25 2.48
CA LEU A 31 25.95 -4.57 1.50
C LEU A 31 27.35 -4.62 2.13
N HIS A 32 27.64 -3.73 3.07
CA HIS A 32 28.88 -3.77 3.82
C HIS A 32 29.00 -5.06 4.65
N THR A 33 27.93 -5.45 5.34
CA THR A 33 27.86 -6.67 6.14
C THR A 33 28.02 -7.93 5.26
N ALA A 34 27.44 -7.92 4.07
CA ALA A 34 27.58 -9.00 3.09
C ALA A 34 28.96 -9.08 2.43
N GLY A 35 29.89 -8.18 2.76
CA GLY A 35 31.25 -8.15 2.20
C GLY A 35 31.31 -7.72 0.72
N ALA A 36 30.26 -7.04 0.24
CA ALA A 36 30.22 -6.50 -1.11
C ALA A 36 31.32 -5.45 -1.32
N SER A 37 31.97 -5.51 -2.48
CA SER A 37 33.06 -4.56 -2.80
C SER A 37 32.50 -3.21 -3.20
N MET A 38 32.31 -2.32 -2.23
CA MET A 38 31.83 -0.95 -2.41
C MET A 38 32.90 -0.04 -3.04
N ALA A 39 33.51 -0.46 -4.14
CA ALA A 39 34.69 0.17 -4.73
C ALA A 39 34.50 1.61 -5.25
N SER A 40 33.29 2.18 -5.19
CA SER A 40 33.02 3.55 -5.66
C SER A 40 31.95 4.32 -4.87
N THR A 41 31.49 3.82 -3.73
CA THR A 41 30.45 4.52 -2.97
C THR A 41 31.08 5.51 -2.01
N GLN A 42 30.92 6.81 -2.28
CA GLN A 42 31.13 7.82 -1.24
C GLN A 42 30.17 7.52 -0.08
N PRO A 43 30.65 7.62 1.19
CA PRO A 43 29.76 7.48 2.32
C PRO A 43 28.62 8.49 2.19
N PHE A 44 27.40 8.00 2.39
CA PHE A 44 26.19 8.82 2.39
C PHE A 44 26.42 10.02 3.33
N THR A 45 26.49 11.23 2.81
CA THR A 45 26.55 12.44 3.62
C THR A 45 25.12 12.90 3.89
N SER A 46 24.78 13.09 5.16
CA SER A 46 23.49 13.60 5.63
C SER A 46 23.21 15.01 5.06
N GLY A 47 22.69 15.09 3.88
CA GLY A 47 22.45 16.31 3.10
C GLY A 47 22.18 16.04 1.64
N ALA A 48 22.25 14.78 1.23
CA ALA A 48 21.86 14.39 -0.12
C ALA A 48 20.35 14.63 -0.31
N HIS A 49 20.01 15.49 -1.24
CA HIS A 49 18.62 15.62 -1.67
C HIS A 49 18.24 14.33 -2.40
N CYS A 50 17.14 13.71 -1.98
CA CYS A 50 16.60 12.54 -2.65
C CYS A 50 16.01 12.96 -4.00
N ASN A 51 16.85 13.03 -5.04
CA ASN A 51 16.43 13.32 -6.40
C ASN A 51 15.84 12.11 -7.10
N GLN A 52 15.94 10.93 -6.48
CA GLN A 52 15.48 9.68 -7.06
C GLN A 52 14.37 9.05 -6.20
N ARG A 53 13.30 8.65 -6.83
CA ARG A 53 12.20 7.95 -6.19
C ARG A 53 12.42 6.43 -6.35
N PRO A 54 12.66 5.69 -5.25
CA PRO A 54 12.79 4.24 -5.32
C PRO A 54 11.56 3.61 -5.93
N ARG A 55 11.78 2.54 -6.68
CA ARG A 55 10.73 1.68 -7.23
C ARG A 55 10.38 0.58 -6.22
N PRO A 56 9.20 -0.03 -6.31
CA PRO A 56 8.86 -1.17 -5.46
C PRO A 56 9.89 -2.32 -5.54
N SER A 57 10.49 -2.52 -6.72
CA SER A 57 11.56 -3.50 -6.94
C SER A 57 12.82 -3.22 -6.13
N ASP A 58 13.09 -1.97 -5.78
CA ASP A 58 14.28 -1.59 -5.00
C ASP A 58 14.10 -1.98 -3.53
N PHE A 59 12.90 -1.80 -3.00
CA PHE A 59 12.54 -2.30 -1.66
C PHE A 59 12.61 -3.83 -1.60
N THR A 60 12.08 -4.53 -2.60
CA THR A 60 12.17 -6.01 -2.62
C THR A 60 13.62 -6.49 -2.70
N ALA A 61 14.52 -5.77 -3.37
CA ALA A 61 15.94 -6.11 -3.42
C ALA A 61 16.61 -6.00 -2.05
N TYR A 62 16.28 -4.97 -1.26
CA TYR A 62 16.75 -4.83 0.12
C TYR A 62 16.25 -5.97 1.01
N PHE A 63 14.95 -6.27 0.96
CA PHE A 63 14.38 -7.34 1.80
C PHE A 63 14.85 -8.73 1.38
N ASP A 64 15.12 -8.97 0.11
CA ASP A 64 15.77 -10.20 -0.34
C ASP A 64 17.18 -10.33 0.27
N LEU A 65 17.94 -9.23 0.38
CA LEU A 65 19.25 -9.22 1.02
C LEU A 65 19.15 -9.50 2.53
N VAL A 66 18.23 -8.84 3.24
CA VAL A 66 17.98 -9.06 4.68
C VAL A 66 17.56 -10.51 4.98
N ALA A 67 16.75 -11.11 4.10
CA ALA A 67 16.30 -12.49 4.26
C ALA A 67 17.45 -13.52 4.26
N LEU A 68 18.60 -13.18 3.68
CA LEU A 68 19.79 -14.06 3.70
C LEU A 68 20.39 -14.16 5.11
N GLU A 69 20.32 -13.11 5.92
CA GLU A 69 20.88 -13.11 7.29
C GLU A 69 20.02 -13.91 8.28
N GLY A 70 18.71 -13.99 8.03
CA GLY A 70 17.74 -14.59 8.95
C GLY A 70 17.67 -16.13 8.95
N HIS A 71 18.63 -16.87 8.36
CA HIS A 71 18.67 -18.35 8.30
C HIS A 71 17.44 -19.04 7.70
N SER A 72 16.52 -18.32 7.09
CA SER A 72 15.36 -18.90 6.39
C SER A 72 15.59 -19.01 4.88
N VAL A 73 16.74 -19.57 4.51
CA VAL A 73 17.19 -19.78 3.10
C VAL A 73 16.27 -20.73 2.30
N GLU A 74 15.28 -21.34 2.95
CA GLU A 74 14.31 -22.22 2.28
C GLU A 74 13.11 -21.50 1.66
N LYS A 75 13.01 -20.17 1.77
CA LYS A 75 11.95 -19.42 1.08
C LYS A 75 12.28 -19.23 -0.40
N GLY A 76 11.93 -20.23 -1.21
CA GLY A 76 11.73 -20.07 -2.65
C GLY A 76 12.97 -19.81 -3.50
N GLY A 77 14.12 -20.44 -3.21
CA GLY A 77 15.27 -20.45 -4.13
C GLY A 77 16.00 -19.12 -4.27
N LEU A 78 16.06 -18.32 -3.21
CA LEU A 78 16.85 -17.08 -3.18
C LEU A 78 18.35 -17.43 -3.21
N HIS A 79 19.05 -17.07 -4.29
CA HIS A 79 20.48 -17.24 -4.42
C HIS A 79 21.21 -16.03 -3.82
N ALA A 80 22.08 -16.26 -2.83
CA ALA A 80 22.79 -15.20 -2.12
C ALA A 80 23.53 -14.22 -3.06
N ASP A 81 24.32 -14.76 -3.99
CA ASP A 81 25.06 -13.94 -4.98
C ASP A 81 24.12 -13.06 -5.84
N LYS A 82 22.94 -13.56 -6.15
CA LYS A 82 21.96 -12.83 -6.98
C LYS A 82 21.31 -11.70 -6.19
N ALA A 83 20.94 -11.93 -4.93
CA ALA A 83 20.37 -10.92 -4.06
C ALA A 83 21.38 -9.80 -3.78
N VAL A 84 22.65 -10.14 -3.50
CA VAL A 84 23.73 -9.16 -3.30
C VAL A 84 23.92 -8.30 -4.56
N ARG A 85 24.10 -8.91 -5.74
CA ARG A 85 24.28 -8.14 -6.99
C ARG A 85 23.09 -7.23 -7.31
N ARG A 86 21.86 -7.70 -7.04
CA ARG A 86 20.65 -6.89 -7.25
C ARG A 86 20.64 -5.69 -6.30
N ALA A 87 20.97 -5.89 -5.05
CA ALA A 87 21.08 -4.81 -4.05
C ALA A 87 22.19 -3.81 -4.39
N GLU A 88 23.37 -4.29 -4.87
CA GLU A 88 24.47 -3.42 -5.35
C GLU A 88 24.02 -2.55 -6.53
N LEU A 89 23.31 -3.14 -7.50
CA LEU A 89 22.77 -2.40 -8.63
C LEU A 89 21.79 -1.31 -8.19
N VAL A 90 20.84 -1.66 -7.31
CA VAL A 90 19.87 -0.71 -6.76
C VAL A 90 20.57 0.42 -6.01
N TYR A 91 21.52 0.09 -5.14
CA TYR A 91 22.28 1.12 -4.40
C TYR A 91 23.02 2.07 -5.35
N THR A 92 23.67 1.52 -6.38
CA THR A 92 24.37 2.31 -7.40
C THR A 92 23.41 3.24 -8.16
N LEU A 93 22.24 2.78 -8.53
CA LEU A 93 21.22 3.57 -9.21
C LEU A 93 20.70 4.70 -8.31
N LEU A 94 20.35 4.39 -7.07
CA LEU A 94 19.82 5.37 -6.11
C LEU A 94 20.84 6.44 -5.70
N THR A 95 22.13 6.13 -5.75
CA THR A 95 23.21 7.06 -5.41
C THR A 95 23.79 7.79 -6.64
N SER A 96 23.35 7.48 -7.86
CA SER A 96 23.79 8.14 -9.09
C SER A 96 23.06 9.47 -9.32
N ASP A 97 23.73 10.43 -9.95
CA ASP A 97 23.11 11.70 -10.38
C ASP A 97 22.25 11.56 -11.65
N CYS A 98 22.16 10.35 -12.20
CA CYS A 98 21.35 10.11 -13.40
C CYS A 98 19.87 9.89 -13.02
N PRO A 99 18.91 10.60 -13.61
CA PRO A 99 17.50 10.35 -13.35
C PRO A 99 17.14 8.90 -13.74
N HIS A 100 16.33 8.27 -12.93
CA HIS A 100 15.85 6.92 -13.22
C HIS A 100 15.08 6.94 -14.55
N PRO A 101 15.28 5.98 -15.48
CA PRO A 101 14.66 5.98 -16.82
C PRO A 101 13.13 6.06 -16.85
N HIS A 102 12.47 6.00 -15.70
CA HIS A 102 11.03 5.98 -15.54
C HIS A 102 10.48 7.05 -14.56
N ASP A 103 11.30 8.03 -14.16
CA ASP A 103 10.89 9.10 -13.21
C ASP A 103 9.91 10.14 -13.80
N ASP A 104 9.68 10.12 -15.12
CA ASP A 104 8.85 11.11 -15.81
C ASP A 104 7.33 10.88 -15.69
N ALA A 105 6.89 9.79 -15.09
CA ALA A 105 5.47 9.51 -14.97
C ALA A 105 4.90 10.01 -13.63
N ASN A 106 4.18 11.12 -13.68
CA ASN A 106 3.38 11.61 -12.53
C ASN A 106 2.16 10.72 -12.20
N GLN A 107 2.06 9.55 -12.83
CA GLN A 107 0.94 8.61 -12.64
C GLN A 107 1.46 7.20 -12.39
N PRO A 108 0.76 6.41 -11.54
CA PRO A 108 1.08 5.00 -11.33
C PRO A 108 1.04 4.21 -12.65
N ARG A 109 1.98 3.28 -12.82
CA ARG A 109 1.89 2.33 -13.94
C ARG A 109 0.82 1.30 -13.64
N VAL A 110 -0.12 1.10 -14.54
CA VAL A 110 -1.11 0.00 -14.43
C VAL A 110 -0.61 -1.17 -15.28
N VAL A 111 -0.20 -2.24 -14.62
CA VAL A 111 0.52 -3.39 -15.20
C VAL A 111 -0.06 -4.73 -14.73
N THR A 112 0.40 -5.83 -15.30
CA THR A 112 0.09 -7.19 -14.83
C THR A 112 1.37 -8.01 -14.65
N LEU A 113 1.28 -9.16 -13.99
CA LEU A 113 2.39 -10.03 -13.61
C LEU A 113 2.98 -10.78 -14.82
N CYS A 114 3.63 -10.06 -15.73
CA CYS A 114 4.17 -10.66 -16.95
C CYS A 114 5.57 -10.11 -17.30
N PRO A 115 6.34 -10.83 -18.12
CA PRO A 115 7.72 -10.46 -18.51
C PRO A 115 7.83 -9.14 -19.29
N GLN A 116 6.73 -8.64 -19.87
CA GLN A 116 6.69 -7.35 -20.55
C GLN A 116 6.74 -6.17 -19.57
N HIS A 117 6.36 -6.39 -18.32
CA HIS A 117 6.27 -5.35 -17.29
C HIS A 117 7.37 -5.47 -16.23
N PHE A 118 7.82 -6.69 -15.94
CA PHE A 118 8.80 -7.01 -14.91
C PHE A 118 9.88 -7.96 -15.44
N SER A 119 11.11 -7.80 -15.01
CA SER A 119 12.12 -8.84 -15.17
C SER A 119 11.73 -10.09 -14.35
N GLU A 120 12.32 -11.22 -14.65
CA GLU A 120 12.07 -12.47 -13.90
C GLU A 120 12.38 -12.31 -12.40
N ASP A 121 13.42 -11.55 -12.08
CA ASP A 121 13.84 -11.29 -10.70
C ASP A 121 12.89 -10.39 -9.95
N GLU A 122 12.41 -9.32 -10.60
CA GLU A 122 11.41 -8.41 -10.01
C GLU A 122 10.09 -9.15 -9.77
N LEU A 123 9.64 -9.94 -10.75
CA LEU A 123 8.42 -10.72 -10.62
C LEU A 123 8.50 -11.75 -9.49
N SER A 124 9.60 -12.51 -9.44
CA SER A 124 9.82 -13.50 -8.39
C SER A 124 9.89 -12.86 -7.00
N ALA A 125 10.54 -11.70 -6.89
CA ALA A 125 10.63 -10.98 -5.63
C ALA A 125 9.27 -10.40 -5.20
N LEU A 126 8.51 -9.81 -6.12
CA LEU A 126 7.19 -9.26 -5.83
C LEU A 126 6.24 -10.35 -5.32
N LEU A 127 6.18 -11.49 -6.00
CA LEU A 127 5.37 -12.64 -5.58
C LEU A 127 5.81 -13.16 -4.21
N ARG A 128 7.10 -13.26 -3.93
CA ARG A 128 7.64 -13.70 -2.64
C ARG A 128 7.19 -12.81 -1.49
N TRP A 129 7.14 -11.50 -1.68
CA TRP A 129 6.81 -10.53 -0.64
C TRP A 129 5.32 -10.19 -0.53
N TRP A 130 4.52 -10.63 -1.50
CA TRP A 130 3.06 -10.54 -1.45
C TRP A 130 2.41 -11.86 -1.04
N ASP A 131 2.97 -12.99 -1.46
CA ASP A 131 2.43 -14.34 -1.23
C ASP A 131 3.32 -15.10 -0.24
N THR A 132 3.40 -14.57 1.00
CA THR A 132 4.37 -15.00 2.01
C THR A 132 4.01 -16.30 2.72
N GLU A 133 2.73 -16.68 2.75
CA GLU A 133 2.21 -17.79 3.53
C GLU A 133 1.54 -18.85 2.63
N PRO A 134 2.16 -20.05 2.45
CA PRO A 134 1.60 -21.08 1.57
C PRO A 134 0.17 -21.52 1.93
N GLN A 135 -0.20 -21.48 3.22
CA GLN A 135 -1.54 -21.79 3.69
C GLN A 135 -2.58 -20.71 3.32
N ASN A 136 -2.15 -19.50 3.07
CA ASN A 136 -2.96 -18.33 2.72
C ASN A 136 -2.60 -17.80 1.32
N ALA A 137 -2.10 -18.67 0.43
CA ALA A 137 -1.64 -18.29 -0.89
C ALA A 137 -2.70 -17.52 -1.68
N LEU A 138 -2.33 -16.37 -2.23
CA LEU A 138 -3.17 -15.55 -3.11
C LEU A 138 -3.29 -16.16 -4.51
N GLY A 139 -2.27 -16.92 -4.92
CA GLY A 139 -2.24 -17.63 -6.21
C GLY A 139 -2.31 -16.66 -7.38
N LEU A 140 -1.55 -15.58 -7.34
CA LEU A 140 -1.62 -14.48 -8.30
C LEU A 140 -1.23 -14.91 -9.72
N MET A 141 -2.08 -14.65 -10.68
CA MET A 141 -1.88 -14.92 -12.11
C MET A 141 -2.00 -13.64 -12.95
N PRO A 142 -1.27 -13.53 -14.06
CA PRO A 142 -1.40 -12.38 -14.95
C PRO A 142 -2.77 -12.32 -15.64
N LEU A 143 -3.14 -11.12 -16.09
CA LEU A 143 -4.26 -10.90 -16.99
C LEU A 143 -3.83 -11.06 -18.46
N GLU A 144 -4.79 -11.45 -19.30
CA GLU A 144 -4.62 -11.35 -20.74
C GLU A 144 -4.61 -9.87 -21.20
N PRO A 145 -3.95 -9.54 -22.33
CA PRO A 145 -3.80 -8.16 -22.78
C PRO A 145 -5.12 -7.38 -22.93
N ASP A 146 -6.17 -8.02 -23.42
CA ASP A 146 -7.50 -7.39 -23.60
C ASP A 146 -8.19 -7.15 -22.26
N GLU A 147 -8.07 -8.07 -21.31
CA GLU A 147 -8.56 -7.89 -19.94
C GLU A 147 -7.85 -6.70 -19.26
N LEU A 148 -6.54 -6.64 -19.35
CA LEU A 148 -5.75 -5.54 -18.79
C LEU A 148 -6.16 -4.18 -19.38
N LYS A 149 -6.48 -4.13 -20.68
CA LYS A 149 -6.96 -2.91 -21.34
C LYS A 149 -8.29 -2.42 -20.76
N LEU A 150 -9.24 -3.32 -20.51
CA LEU A 150 -10.53 -2.98 -19.90
C LEU A 150 -10.35 -2.50 -18.46
N VAL A 151 -9.53 -3.19 -17.68
CA VAL A 151 -9.24 -2.81 -16.29
C VAL A 151 -8.56 -1.45 -16.22
N ARG A 152 -7.64 -1.14 -17.13
CA ARG A 152 -7.02 0.20 -17.21
C ARG A 152 -8.04 1.33 -17.37
N LEU A 153 -9.12 1.11 -18.13
CA LEU A 153 -10.19 2.10 -18.28
C LEU A 153 -10.95 2.30 -16.96
N GLN A 154 -11.22 1.23 -16.23
CA GLN A 154 -11.89 1.30 -14.92
C GLN A 154 -11.01 2.01 -13.88
N ILE A 155 -9.73 1.71 -13.84
CA ILE A 155 -8.76 2.36 -12.93
C ILE A 155 -8.60 3.85 -13.30
N ALA A 156 -8.49 4.18 -14.60
CA ALA A 156 -8.43 5.56 -15.03
C ALA A 156 -9.66 6.35 -14.60
N LYS A 157 -10.86 5.75 -14.75
CA LYS A 157 -12.11 6.35 -14.27
C LYS A 157 -12.13 6.51 -12.75
N ALA A 158 -11.69 5.51 -12.00
CA ALA A 158 -11.59 5.56 -10.54
C ALA A 158 -10.68 6.72 -10.06
N LEU A 159 -9.51 6.89 -10.68
CA LEU A 159 -8.58 7.97 -10.36
C LEU A 159 -9.12 9.35 -10.78
N GLU A 160 -9.82 9.44 -11.92
CA GLU A 160 -10.48 10.66 -12.38
C GLU A 160 -11.56 11.11 -11.37
N GLU A 161 -12.44 10.19 -10.96
CA GLU A 161 -13.50 10.49 -9.98
C GLU A 161 -12.91 10.89 -8.61
N LEU A 162 -11.84 10.21 -8.17
CA LEU A 162 -11.13 10.57 -6.96
C LEU A 162 -10.48 11.98 -7.06
N ALA A 163 -9.92 12.32 -8.23
CA ALA A 163 -9.34 13.65 -8.46
C ALA A 163 -10.37 14.78 -8.39
N GLN A 164 -11.59 14.51 -8.87
CA GLN A 164 -12.69 15.47 -8.86
C GLN A 164 -13.32 15.64 -7.49
N SER A 165 -13.50 14.52 -6.75
CA SER A 165 -14.22 14.49 -5.47
C SER A 165 -13.32 14.76 -4.26
N ALA A 166 -12.08 14.28 -4.27
CA ALA A 166 -11.13 14.36 -3.16
C ALA A 166 -9.70 14.65 -3.66
N PRO A 167 -9.42 15.85 -4.22
CA PRO A 167 -8.15 16.17 -4.89
C PRO A 167 -6.91 16.00 -4.01
N GLN A 168 -7.00 16.28 -2.70
CA GLN A 168 -5.89 16.07 -1.77
C GLN A 168 -5.58 14.58 -1.59
N LEU A 169 -6.61 13.74 -1.47
CA LEU A 169 -6.44 12.30 -1.38
C LEU A 169 -5.89 11.72 -2.69
N HIS A 170 -6.42 12.16 -3.83
CA HIS A 170 -5.87 11.80 -5.14
C HIS A 170 -4.38 12.13 -5.22
N GLY A 171 -3.99 13.38 -4.88
CA GLY A 171 -2.59 13.80 -4.88
C GLY A 171 -1.70 12.92 -3.98
N GLU A 172 -2.18 12.55 -2.79
CA GLU A 172 -1.48 11.64 -1.88
C GLU A 172 -1.32 10.24 -2.50
N VAL A 173 -2.38 9.67 -3.08
CA VAL A 173 -2.37 8.39 -3.80
C VAL A 173 -1.34 8.38 -4.92
N MET A 174 -1.28 9.46 -5.72
CA MET A 174 -0.32 9.60 -6.84
C MET A 174 1.15 9.66 -6.37
N VAL A 175 1.39 10.13 -5.15
CA VAL A 175 2.73 10.12 -4.55
C VAL A 175 3.10 8.72 -4.04
N LEU A 176 2.18 8.08 -3.31
CA LEU A 176 2.44 6.81 -2.61
C LEU A 176 2.52 5.61 -3.55
N ILE A 177 1.66 5.55 -4.59
CA ILE A 177 1.60 4.42 -5.50
C ILE A 177 2.46 4.68 -6.74
N LYS A 178 3.33 3.73 -7.07
CA LYS A 178 4.14 3.71 -8.29
C LYS A 178 3.61 2.67 -9.28
N ASP A 179 3.24 1.51 -8.78
CA ASP A 179 2.74 0.39 -9.58
C ASP A 179 1.38 -0.08 -9.04
N ILE A 180 0.39 -0.09 -9.91
CA ILE A 180 -0.88 -0.81 -9.72
C ILE A 180 -0.78 -2.09 -10.53
N VAL A 181 -0.56 -3.20 -9.84
CA VAL A 181 -0.39 -4.52 -10.45
C VAL A 181 -1.72 -5.25 -10.41
N VAL A 182 -2.33 -5.44 -11.56
CA VAL A 182 -3.59 -6.16 -11.65
C VAL A 182 -3.33 -7.63 -11.91
N ALA A 183 -3.96 -8.47 -11.09
CA ALA A 183 -3.86 -9.92 -11.16
C ALA A 183 -5.25 -10.57 -11.04
N ARG A 184 -5.33 -11.84 -11.41
CA ARG A 184 -6.48 -12.70 -11.12
C ARG A 184 -6.04 -13.86 -10.22
N PRO A 185 -6.94 -14.44 -9.42
CA PRO A 185 -6.63 -15.63 -8.66
C PRO A 185 -6.52 -16.85 -9.60
N GLY A 186 -5.51 -17.70 -9.37
CA GLY A 186 -5.33 -18.96 -10.04
C GLY A 186 -5.68 -20.15 -9.16
N ASP A 187 -5.44 -21.36 -9.66
CA ASP A 187 -5.76 -22.64 -8.99
C ASP A 187 -5.00 -22.81 -7.64
N ALA A 188 -3.86 -22.13 -7.48
CA ALA A 188 -3.07 -22.17 -6.25
C ALA A 188 -3.68 -21.34 -5.11
N ARG A 189 -4.72 -20.55 -5.37
CA ARG A 189 -5.40 -19.71 -4.37
C ARG A 189 -5.88 -20.53 -3.17
N ARG A 190 -5.60 -20.01 -1.97
CA ARG A 190 -6.08 -20.54 -0.68
C ARG A 190 -6.88 -19.51 0.10
N MET A 191 -6.78 -18.23 -0.28
CA MET A 191 -7.45 -17.12 0.36
C MET A 191 -8.00 -16.15 -0.68
N ASP A 192 -9.19 -15.63 -0.46
CA ASP A 192 -9.73 -14.54 -1.27
C ASP A 192 -9.07 -13.20 -0.89
N PHE A 193 -8.89 -12.34 -1.87
CA PHE A 193 -8.32 -11.01 -1.67
C PHE A 193 -8.98 -9.99 -2.61
N GLY A 194 -9.13 -8.76 -2.14
CA GLY A 194 -9.50 -7.62 -2.99
C GLY A 194 -8.25 -6.90 -3.48
N GLY A 195 -7.37 -6.55 -2.56
CA GLY A 195 -6.07 -5.95 -2.82
C GLY A 195 -4.98 -6.55 -1.94
N VAL A 196 -3.74 -6.17 -2.22
CA VAL A 196 -2.55 -6.51 -1.44
C VAL A 196 -1.51 -5.42 -1.54
N SER A 197 -0.90 -5.09 -0.41
CA SER A 197 0.29 -4.25 -0.31
C SER A 197 1.26 -4.83 0.72
N SER A 198 2.52 -4.46 0.64
CA SER A 198 3.55 -4.94 1.55
C SER A 198 4.60 -3.86 1.77
N PHE A 199 5.10 -3.76 3.00
CA PHE A 199 6.25 -2.90 3.31
C PHE A 199 7.48 -3.27 2.48
N ALA A 200 7.69 -4.56 2.22
CA ALA A 200 8.80 -5.05 1.42
C ALA A 200 8.71 -4.74 -0.08
N ALA A 201 7.54 -4.31 -0.57
CA ALA A 201 7.31 -3.84 -1.93
C ALA A 201 6.66 -2.45 -1.92
N TRP A 202 7.12 -1.57 -1.02
CA TRP A 202 6.51 -0.25 -0.81
C TRP A 202 6.42 0.54 -2.12
N GLY A 203 5.24 1.09 -2.37
CA GLY A 203 4.90 1.78 -3.62
C GLY A 203 4.21 0.89 -4.67
N ALA A 204 4.13 -0.44 -4.48
CA ALA A 204 3.30 -1.32 -5.29
C ALA A 204 2.04 -1.74 -4.55
N ILE A 205 0.92 -1.75 -5.25
CA ILE A 205 -0.32 -2.38 -4.81
C ILE A 205 -0.77 -3.44 -5.82
N GLY A 206 -1.30 -4.55 -5.32
CA GLY A 206 -1.92 -5.59 -6.14
C GLY A 206 -3.44 -5.48 -6.06
N LEU A 207 -4.13 -5.65 -7.19
CA LEU A 207 -5.60 -5.63 -7.27
C LEU A 207 -6.11 -6.91 -7.92
N ASN A 208 -7.11 -7.54 -7.30
CA ASN A 208 -7.77 -8.70 -7.88
C ASN A 208 -8.85 -8.24 -8.86
N GLN A 209 -8.67 -8.52 -10.15
CA GLN A 209 -9.61 -8.14 -11.20
C GLN A 209 -11.01 -8.78 -11.01
N GLU A 210 -11.09 -10.01 -10.48
CA GLU A 210 -12.37 -10.70 -10.29
C GLU A 210 -13.21 -10.09 -9.14
N ALA A 211 -12.56 -9.46 -8.15
CA ALA A 211 -13.24 -8.74 -7.07
C ALA A 211 -13.72 -7.34 -7.47
N HIS A 212 -13.29 -6.83 -8.64
CA HIS A 212 -13.52 -5.45 -9.05
C HIS A 212 -14.20 -5.39 -10.42
N VAL A 213 -15.53 -5.32 -10.42
CA VAL A 213 -16.34 -5.27 -11.66
C VAL A 213 -16.53 -3.82 -12.14
N HIS A 214 -16.52 -2.84 -11.23
CA HIS A 214 -16.84 -1.44 -11.50
C HIS A 214 -15.77 -0.51 -10.93
N TRP A 215 -15.61 0.68 -11.51
CA TRP A 215 -14.61 1.68 -11.08
C TRP A 215 -14.74 2.07 -9.60
N VAL A 216 -15.93 2.04 -9.00
CA VAL A 216 -16.15 2.30 -7.56
C VAL A 216 -15.34 1.33 -6.70
N HIS A 217 -15.37 0.04 -7.04
CA HIS A 217 -14.60 -0.97 -6.30
C HIS A 217 -13.09 -0.78 -6.46
N PHE A 218 -12.63 -0.42 -7.69
CA PHE A 218 -11.22 -0.08 -7.91
C PHE A 218 -10.81 1.14 -7.09
N MET A 219 -11.63 2.22 -7.07
CA MET A 219 -11.36 3.41 -6.28
C MET A 219 -11.22 3.08 -4.79
N LYS A 220 -12.19 2.35 -4.24
CA LYS A 220 -12.16 1.91 -2.84
C LYS A 220 -10.87 1.17 -2.51
N THR A 221 -10.50 0.15 -3.31
CA THR A 221 -9.33 -0.67 -3.03
C THR A 221 -8.01 0.08 -3.28
N ILE A 222 -7.93 0.98 -4.26
CA ILE A 222 -6.76 1.87 -4.44
C ILE A 222 -6.55 2.74 -3.20
N VAL A 223 -7.61 3.33 -2.66
CA VAL A 223 -7.54 4.12 -1.43
C VAL A 223 -7.15 3.26 -0.23
N HIS A 224 -7.72 2.05 -0.10
CA HIS A 224 -7.37 1.06 0.92
C HIS A 224 -5.87 0.75 0.92
N GLU A 225 -5.34 0.32 -0.21
CA GLU A 225 -3.93 -0.09 -0.30
C GLU A 225 -2.97 1.11 -0.19
N SER A 226 -3.37 2.29 -0.68
CA SER A 226 -2.57 3.51 -0.47
C SER A 226 -2.50 3.90 1.01
N ALA A 227 -3.57 3.68 1.78
CA ALA A 227 -3.61 3.92 3.21
C ALA A 227 -2.68 2.96 3.97
N HIS A 228 -2.55 1.70 3.54
CA HIS A 228 -1.53 0.79 4.06
C HIS A 228 -0.12 1.31 3.78
N LEU A 229 0.18 1.75 2.54
CA LEU A 229 1.49 2.32 2.20
C LEU A 229 1.82 3.55 3.05
N LEU A 230 0.83 4.41 3.32
CA LEU A 230 0.98 5.55 4.21
C LEU A 230 1.34 5.11 5.64
N LEU A 231 0.59 4.17 6.22
CA LEU A 231 0.85 3.67 7.57
C LEU A 231 2.23 3.01 7.68
N PHE A 232 2.65 2.23 6.69
CA PHE A 232 3.98 1.65 6.66
C PHE A 232 5.09 2.71 6.75
N ALA A 233 4.93 3.83 6.03
CA ALA A 233 5.91 4.92 6.06
C ALA A 233 5.88 5.67 7.40
N VAL A 234 4.70 5.88 7.99
CA VAL A 234 4.52 6.56 9.28
C VAL A 234 5.04 5.70 10.44
N ALA A 235 4.76 4.39 10.43
CA ALA A 235 5.15 3.45 11.48
C ALA A 235 6.62 2.98 11.40
N ARG A 236 7.38 3.47 10.44
CA ARG A 236 8.75 3.01 10.17
C ARG A 236 9.69 3.07 11.39
N GLU A 237 9.58 4.10 12.22
CA GLU A 237 10.47 4.31 13.38
C GLU A 237 9.85 3.89 14.71
N GLU A 238 8.51 3.90 14.79
CA GLU A 238 7.78 3.61 16.03
C GLU A 238 6.57 2.73 15.71
N PRO A 239 6.41 1.56 16.38
CA PRO A 239 5.23 0.74 16.20
C PRO A 239 3.98 1.48 16.67
N LEU A 240 2.87 1.32 15.97
CA LEU A 240 1.58 1.94 16.34
C LEU A 240 0.90 1.15 17.46
N VAL A 241 1.05 -0.18 17.46
CA VAL A 241 0.50 -1.11 18.44
C VAL A 241 1.63 -1.79 19.18
N LEU A 242 1.54 -1.82 20.52
CA LEU A 242 2.58 -2.35 21.44
C LEU A 242 2.25 -3.75 21.98
N ASN A 243 1.18 -4.37 21.50
CA ASN A 243 0.82 -5.75 21.83
C ASN A 243 1.80 -6.74 21.19
N ASP A 244 1.92 -7.93 21.77
CA ASP A 244 2.71 -8.99 21.19
C ASP A 244 2.14 -9.37 19.80
N PRO A 245 2.94 -9.36 18.74
CA PRO A 245 2.50 -9.76 17.40
C PRO A 245 1.98 -11.20 17.30
N ALA A 246 2.28 -12.05 18.29
CA ALA A 246 1.78 -13.42 18.38
C ALA A 246 0.35 -13.52 18.92
N GLU A 247 -0.13 -12.50 19.63
CA GLU A 247 -1.50 -12.44 20.12
C GLU A 247 -2.49 -12.37 18.94
N ARG A 248 -3.65 -13.05 19.09
CA ARG A 248 -4.65 -13.15 18.03
C ARG A 248 -6.03 -12.77 18.55
N TYR A 249 -6.73 -11.94 17.76
CA TYR A 249 -8.04 -11.37 18.09
C TYR A 249 -9.01 -11.53 16.92
N GLY A 250 -10.30 -11.56 17.19
CA GLY A 250 -11.33 -11.56 16.15
C GLY A 250 -11.23 -10.29 15.30
N SER A 251 -11.24 -10.46 13.98
CA SER A 251 -11.23 -9.35 13.04
C SER A 251 -12.63 -9.15 12.46
N PRO A 252 -13.18 -7.92 12.46
CA PRO A 252 -14.50 -7.66 11.87
C PRO A 252 -14.53 -7.88 10.34
N LEU A 253 -13.38 -7.72 9.68
CA LEU A 253 -13.26 -7.80 8.22
C LEU A 253 -12.85 -9.20 7.71
N ARG A 254 -12.53 -10.13 8.61
CA ARG A 254 -11.99 -11.45 8.23
C ARG A 254 -12.38 -12.51 9.24
N GLU A 255 -12.57 -13.72 8.76
CA GLU A 255 -12.87 -14.87 9.61
C GLU A 255 -11.66 -15.36 10.41
N ASP A 256 -10.44 -15.12 9.92
CA ASP A 256 -9.20 -15.49 10.59
C ASP A 256 -8.85 -14.51 11.73
N LEU A 257 -8.31 -15.06 12.81
CA LEU A 257 -7.82 -14.26 13.94
C LEU A 257 -6.57 -13.47 13.53
N ARG A 258 -6.54 -12.19 13.92
CA ARG A 258 -5.49 -11.24 13.53
C ARG A 258 -4.73 -10.66 14.71
N PRO A 259 -3.44 -10.25 14.55
CA PRO A 259 -2.79 -9.39 15.52
C PRO A 259 -3.48 -8.01 15.55
N LEU A 260 -3.40 -7.33 16.69
CA LEU A 260 -4.02 -6.01 16.86
C LEU A 260 -3.45 -4.96 15.91
N ASP A 261 -2.20 -5.10 15.46
CA ASP A 261 -1.64 -4.27 14.42
C ASP A 261 -2.44 -4.35 13.11
N GLY A 262 -2.82 -5.57 12.71
CA GLY A 262 -3.69 -5.76 11.55
C GLY A 262 -5.10 -5.16 11.72
N ILE A 263 -5.65 -5.17 12.96
CA ILE A 263 -6.94 -4.54 13.26
C ILE A 263 -6.81 -3.01 13.28
N PHE A 264 -5.67 -2.48 13.75
CA PHE A 264 -5.37 -1.05 13.68
C PHE A 264 -5.29 -0.57 12.22
N HIS A 265 -4.57 -1.30 11.36
CA HIS A 265 -4.54 -1.04 9.94
C HIS A 265 -5.95 -1.06 9.34
N ALA A 266 -6.77 -2.07 9.65
CA ALA A 266 -8.15 -2.17 9.19
C ALA A 266 -8.99 -0.95 9.61
N ALA A 267 -8.88 -0.46 10.84
CA ALA A 267 -9.55 0.76 11.27
C ALA A 267 -9.14 1.97 10.43
N PHE A 268 -7.84 2.19 10.26
CA PHE A 268 -7.35 3.34 9.51
C PHE A 268 -7.78 3.31 8.04
N VAL A 269 -7.62 2.18 7.36
CA VAL A 269 -7.99 2.07 5.94
C VAL A 269 -9.49 2.21 5.73
N SER A 270 -10.33 1.66 6.63
CA SER A 270 -11.79 1.82 6.55
C SER A 270 -12.23 3.28 6.72
N ALA A 271 -11.58 4.04 7.61
CA ALA A 271 -11.85 5.47 7.73
C ALA A 271 -11.44 6.25 6.48
N ARG A 272 -10.32 5.87 5.83
CA ARG A 272 -9.87 6.49 4.57
C ARG A 272 -10.78 6.14 3.40
N GLU A 273 -11.28 4.90 3.32
CA GLU A 273 -12.32 4.50 2.36
C GLU A 273 -13.59 5.32 2.55
N ALA A 274 -14.08 5.43 3.79
CA ALA A 274 -15.28 6.21 4.10
C ALA A 274 -15.12 7.68 3.67
N PHE A 275 -13.95 8.29 3.89
CA PHE A 275 -13.64 9.65 3.42
C PHE A 275 -13.77 9.78 1.90
N ALA A 276 -13.16 8.85 1.14
CA ALA A 276 -13.16 8.88 -0.32
C ALA A 276 -14.58 8.65 -0.89
N LEU A 277 -15.28 7.66 -0.35
CA LEU A 277 -16.62 7.25 -0.81
C LEU A 277 -17.65 8.35 -0.54
N ASP A 278 -17.62 8.97 0.64
CA ASP A 278 -18.49 10.08 1.01
C ASP A 278 -18.24 11.31 0.13
N ALA A 279 -16.97 11.67 -0.11
CA ALA A 279 -16.63 12.77 -1.01
C ALA A 279 -17.11 12.49 -2.44
N CYS A 280 -16.95 11.24 -2.93
CA CYS A 280 -17.38 10.84 -4.26
C CYS A 280 -18.92 10.84 -4.38
N LEU A 281 -19.64 10.33 -3.38
CA LEU A 281 -21.10 10.31 -3.33
C LEU A 281 -21.66 11.74 -3.38
N ARG A 282 -21.18 12.65 -2.54
CA ARG A 282 -21.59 14.07 -2.56
C ARG A 282 -21.31 14.75 -3.89
N CYS A 283 -20.16 14.46 -4.52
CA CYS A 283 -19.82 15.00 -5.82
C CYS A 283 -20.76 14.45 -6.91
N HIS A 284 -21.13 13.18 -6.83
CA HIS A 284 -22.01 12.50 -7.77
C HIS A 284 -23.44 13.03 -7.67
N GLU A 285 -24.00 13.15 -6.46
CA GLU A 285 -25.33 13.75 -6.20
C GLU A 285 -25.41 15.21 -6.65
N GLY A 286 -24.32 15.96 -6.55
CA GLY A 286 -24.25 17.36 -7.04
C GLY A 286 -24.36 17.50 -8.56
N ARG A 287 -24.22 16.42 -9.34
CA ARG A 287 -24.35 16.37 -10.79
C ARG A 287 -25.77 15.97 -11.24
N ALA A 288 -26.80 16.45 -10.58
CA ALA A 288 -28.20 16.02 -10.55
C ALA A 288 -28.89 15.65 -11.88
N GLU A 289 -28.38 16.05 -13.05
CA GLU A 289 -28.96 15.73 -14.36
C GLU A 289 -28.40 14.42 -14.97
N ASP A 290 -27.20 13.95 -14.49
CA ASP A 290 -26.49 12.76 -15.00
C ASP A 290 -26.18 11.73 -13.91
N ALA A 291 -26.80 11.83 -12.72
CA ALA A 291 -26.53 10.89 -11.64
C ALA A 291 -27.05 9.48 -11.99
N ASP A 292 -26.12 8.53 -12.13
CA ASP A 292 -26.44 7.12 -12.31
C ASP A 292 -26.85 6.51 -10.97
N ALA A 293 -28.12 6.09 -10.85
CA ALA A 293 -28.66 5.52 -9.62
C ALA A 293 -27.90 4.26 -9.17
N GLU A 294 -27.44 3.44 -10.11
CA GLU A 294 -26.64 2.23 -9.79
C GLU A 294 -25.29 2.60 -9.18
N VAL A 295 -24.67 3.67 -9.66
CA VAL A 295 -23.40 4.19 -9.07
C VAL A 295 -23.65 4.75 -7.68
N SER A 296 -24.72 5.51 -7.47
CA SER A 296 -25.09 6.04 -6.14
C SER A 296 -25.31 4.90 -5.15
N ASP A 297 -26.07 3.87 -5.52
CA ASP A 297 -26.31 2.70 -4.67
C ASP A 297 -25.01 1.97 -4.31
N MET A 298 -24.09 1.81 -5.26
CA MET A 298 -22.78 1.19 -5.01
C MET A 298 -21.92 2.02 -4.06
N LEU A 299 -21.90 3.34 -4.22
CA LEU A 299 -21.17 4.25 -3.34
C LEU A 299 -21.73 4.24 -1.92
N GLU A 300 -23.06 4.33 -1.77
CA GLU A 300 -23.72 4.30 -0.47
C GLU A 300 -23.49 2.97 0.28
N GLN A 301 -23.62 1.83 -0.42
CA GLN A 301 -23.38 0.53 0.19
C GLN A 301 -21.92 0.39 0.61
N SER A 302 -20.98 0.76 -0.27
CA SER A 302 -19.56 0.70 0.05
C SER A 302 -19.19 1.62 1.21
N LEU A 303 -19.78 2.81 1.28
CA LEU A 303 -19.59 3.76 2.39
C LEU A 303 -20.09 3.17 3.71
N LYS A 304 -21.31 2.64 3.71
CA LYS A 304 -21.91 2.00 4.89
C LYS A 304 -21.04 0.86 5.41
N ASP A 305 -20.56 0.00 4.52
CA ASP A 305 -19.69 -1.13 4.90
C ASP A 305 -18.38 -0.64 5.53
N SER A 306 -17.75 0.40 4.97
CA SER A 306 -16.51 0.97 5.50
C SER A 306 -16.72 1.67 6.86
N VAL A 307 -17.86 2.35 7.06
CA VAL A 307 -18.21 2.97 8.35
C VAL A 307 -18.42 1.91 9.44
N LEU A 308 -19.17 0.84 9.14
CA LEU A 308 -19.38 -0.27 10.08
C LEU A 308 -18.07 -0.95 10.44
N ALA A 309 -17.25 -1.27 9.43
CA ALA A 309 -15.94 -1.89 9.63
C ALA A 309 -15.01 -1.05 10.52
N PHE A 310 -15.02 0.27 10.36
CA PHE A 310 -14.25 1.18 11.21
C PHE A 310 -14.63 1.05 12.68
N TRP A 311 -15.94 1.14 12.99
CA TRP A 311 -16.39 1.11 14.38
C TRP A 311 -16.18 -0.26 15.02
N ASP A 312 -16.43 -1.35 14.29
CA ASP A 312 -16.16 -2.71 14.77
C ASP A 312 -14.66 -2.92 15.10
N CYS A 313 -13.75 -2.36 14.26
CA CYS A 313 -12.32 -2.36 14.57
C CYS A 313 -12.01 -1.51 15.81
N CYS A 314 -12.64 -0.33 15.97
CA CYS A 314 -12.45 0.52 17.13
C CYS A 314 -12.85 -0.17 18.44
N ASP A 315 -13.91 -0.96 18.46
CA ASP A 315 -14.35 -1.72 19.64
C ASP A 315 -13.30 -2.76 20.06
N GLN A 316 -12.69 -3.45 19.08
CA GLN A 316 -11.60 -4.40 19.34
C GLN A 316 -10.35 -3.67 19.88
N LEU A 317 -9.97 -2.55 19.26
CA LEU A 317 -8.81 -1.76 19.68
C LEU A 317 -9.02 -1.16 21.07
N GLN A 318 -10.20 -0.65 21.37
CA GLN A 318 -10.52 -0.09 22.69
C GLN A 318 -10.46 -1.14 23.79
N SER A 319 -10.86 -2.38 23.49
CA SER A 319 -10.92 -3.47 24.46
C SER A 319 -9.57 -4.11 24.74
N HIS A 320 -8.65 -4.11 23.75
CA HIS A 320 -7.46 -4.97 23.80
C HIS A 320 -6.14 -4.28 23.48
N ALA A 321 -6.16 -3.12 22.75
CA ALA A 321 -4.94 -2.56 22.22
C ALA A 321 -4.17 -1.74 23.28
N ARG A 322 -2.85 -1.92 23.26
CA ARG A 322 -1.87 -1.01 23.85
C ARG A 322 -1.25 -0.23 22.71
N LEU A 323 -1.65 1.03 22.55
CA LEU A 323 -1.16 1.89 21.48
C LEU A 323 0.05 2.72 21.93
N SER A 324 0.95 3.01 21.01
CA SER A 324 1.96 4.05 21.20
C SER A 324 1.32 5.46 21.24
N GLY A 325 2.12 6.47 21.54
CA GLY A 325 1.66 7.86 21.46
C GLY A 325 1.19 8.24 20.05
N LEU A 326 1.95 7.78 19.03
CA LEU A 326 1.64 7.98 17.63
C LEU A 326 0.37 7.20 17.23
N GLY A 327 0.27 5.93 17.59
CA GLY A 327 -0.92 5.11 17.32
C GLY A 327 -2.20 5.70 17.96
N THR A 328 -2.09 6.19 19.20
CA THR A 328 -3.21 6.86 19.87
C THR A 328 -3.66 8.12 19.13
N ALA A 329 -2.71 8.97 18.68
CA ALA A 329 -3.02 10.19 17.96
C ALA A 329 -3.70 9.90 16.61
N ILE A 330 -3.19 8.93 15.84
CA ILE A 330 -3.78 8.54 14.54
C ILE A 330 -5.21 8.02 14.72
N LEU A 331 -5.42 7.08 15.68
CA LEU A 331 -6.75 6.52 15.90
C LEU A 331 -7.75 7.58 16.38
N GLN A 332 -7.30 8.54 17.21
CA GLN A 332 -8.14 9.63 17.66
C GLN A 332 -8.52 10.58 16.51
N ASP A 333 -7.58 10.89 15.60
CA ASP A 333 -7.88 11.72 14.43
C ASP A 333 -8.93 11.02 13.52
N CYS A 334 -8.82 9.70 13.32
CA CYS A 334 -9.83 8.93 12.59
C CYS A 334 -11.19 8.99 13.29
N LYS A 335 -11.24 8.73 14.60
CA LYS A 335 -12.48 8.78 15.38
C LYS A 335 -13.17 10.15 15.32
N ASN A 336 -12.41 11.22 15.46
CA ASN A 336 -12.95 12.58 15.38
C ASN A 336 -13.63 12.84 14.03
N TYR A 337 -12.93 12.48 12.92
CA TYR A 337 -13.51 12.62 11.59
C TYR A 337 -14.78 11.78 11.42
N MET A 338 -14.72 10.49 11.79
CA MET A 338 -15.84 9.56 11.61
C MET A 338 -17.07 9.97 12.43
N GLN A 339 -16.87 10.51 13.64
CA GLN A 339 -17.93 11.08 14.46
C GLN A 339 -18.54 12.33 13.84
N GLU A 340 -17.71 13.27 13.41
CA GLU A 340 -18.18 14.53 12.80
C GLU A 340 -18.93 14.26 11.47
N ALA A 341 -18.44 13.32 10.65
CA ALA A 341 -19.00 13.06 9.33
C ALA A 341 -20.27 12.19 9.36
N PHE A 342 -20.37 11.21 10.28
CA PHE A 342 -21.38 10.13 10.18
C PHE A 342 -22.26 9.95 11.42
N GLU A 343 -21.88 10.41 12.65
CA GLU A 343 -22.73 10.27 13.84
C GLU A 343 -23.80 11.39 13.94
N VAL A 344 -23.58 12.55 13.34
CA VAL A 344 -24.57 13.65 13.36
C VAL A 344 -25.84 13.30 12.55
N GLN A 345 -25.79 12.32 11.66
CA GLN A 345 -26.96 11.88 10.86
C GLN A 345 -27.85 10.86 11.59
N ALA A 346 -27.42 10.27 12.69
CA ALA A 346 -28.21 9.31 13.46
C ALA A 346 -29.20 9.98 14.46
N GLY A 347 -29.24 11.29 14.54
CA GLY A 347 -30.00 12.08 15.53
C GLY A 347 -31.13 12.95 14.96
N VAL A 348 -31.65 12.69 13.73
CA VAL A 348 -32.83 13.39 13.21
C VAL A 348 -33.97 12.42 12.92
#